data_5586a7d67b4ff4bf2867fb0ad39c97c7
#
_entry.id   5586a7d67b4ff4bf2867fb0ad39c97c7
#
_cell.length_a   1.000
_cell.length_b   1.000
_cell.length_c   1.000
_cell.angle_alpha   90.00
_cell.angle_beta   90.00
_cell.angle_gamma   90.00
#
_symmetry.space_group_name_H-M   'P 1'
#
loop_
_entity.id
_entity.type
_entity.pdbx_description
1 polymer ?
#
loop_
_entity_poly.entity_id
_entity_poly.type
_entity_poly.pdbx_seq_one_letter_code
_entity_poly.pdbx_strand_id
1 'polypeptide(L)'
;MSLLLLYASLSIFFSFLCSILEAVLLSVTPTFINIKKQEGKKFAIKLENLKKDVDKPLIAILTLNTIAHTVGAILVGVQAENLGYEIDILGFNIVGIVSAIMTLLILVVSEIIPKTIGATYWKQLASFSATALQPLIFILKYTILLWIDRLLDINVYTFSIYWTPLMIAILWPVVFY
;
A
#
# COMPACT_ATOMS: atom_id res chain seq x y z
N MET A 1 2.88 -26.69 0.12
CA MET A 1 3.03 -25.95 -1.16
C MET A 1 1.80 -25.12 -1.55
N SER A 2 0.59 -25.65 -1.50
CA SER A 2 -0.62 -24.92 -1.91
C SER A 2 -0.89 -23.62 -1.11
N LEU A 3 -0.71 -23.66 0.22
CA LEU A 3 -0.88 -22.49 1.09
C LEU A 3 0.18 -21.41 0.83
N LEU A 4 1.43 -21.78 0.58
CA LEU A 4 2.49 -20.83 0.24
C LEU A 4 2.13 -20.08 -1.05
N LEU A 5 1.74 -20.80 -2.11
CA LEU A 5 1.32 -20.17 -3.37
C LEU A 5 0.07 -19.31 -3.20
N LEU A 6 -0.87 -19.72 -2.33
CA LEU A 6 -2.06 -18.94 -2.03
C LEU A 6 -1.69 -17.59 -1.37
N TYR A 7 -0.86 -17.61 -0.33
CA TYR A 7 -0.45 -16.39 0.36
C TYR A 7 0.39 -15.47 -0.53
N ALA A 8 1.30 -16.04 -1.32
CA ALA A 8 2.08 -15.28 -2.29
C ALA A 8 1.18 -14.62 -3.34
N SER A 9 0.23 -15.35 -3.93
CA SER A 9 -0.66 -14.81 -4.95
C SER A 9 -1.61 -13.73 -4.39
N LEU A 10 -2.15 -13.91 -3.19
CA LEU A 10 -2.99 -12.90 -2.54
C LEU A 10 -2.20 -11.62 -2.25
N SER A 11 -0.99 -11.74 -1.69
CA SER A 11 -0.12 -10.60 -1.41
C SER A 11 0.19 -9.81 -2.68
N ILE A 12 0.65 -10.50 -3.73
CA ILE A 12 0.97 -9.88 -5.02
C ILE A 12 -0.27 -9.23 -5.64
N PHE A 13 -1.44 -9.87 -5.57
CA PHE A 13 -2.69 -9.35 -6.12
C PHE A 13 -3.13 -8.04 -5.44
N PHE A 14 -3.16 -8.00 -4.11
CA PHE A 14 -3.55 -6.78 -3.39
C PHE A 14 -2.55 -5.65 -3.60
N SER A 15 -1.25 -5.95 -3.58
CA SER A 15 -0.21 -4.98 -3.87
C SER A 15 -0.30 -4.45 -5.31
N PHE A 16 -0.50 -5.32 -6.29
CA PHE A 16 -0.71 -4.96 -7.69
C PHE A 16 -1.89 -3.99 -7.86
N LEU A 17 -3.02 -4.31 -7.21
CA LEU A 17 -4.21 -3.46 -7.23
C LEU A 17 -3.92 -2.08 -6.63
N CYS A 18 -3.29 -2.04 -5.46
CA CYS A 18 -2.90 -0.79 -4.79
C CYS A 18 -2.00 0.06 -5.68
N SER A 19 -1.00 -0.54 -6.32
CA SER A 19 -0.05 0.15 -7.19
C SER A 19 -0.72 0.75 -8.44
N ILE A 20 -1.70 0.06 -9.04
CA ILE A 20 -2.51 0.63 -10.12
C ILE A 20 -3.33 1.84 -9.62
N LEU A 21 -4.03 1.67 -8.48
CA LEU A 21 -4.88 2.73 -7.94
C LEU A 21 -4.09 3.99 -7.61
N GLU A 22 -2.90 3.83 -7.03
CA GLU A 22 -1.96 4.92 -6.74
C GLU A 22 -1.55 5.65 -8.02
N ALA A 23 -1.04 4.91 -9.00
CA ALA A 23 -0.56 5.48 -10.25
C ALA A 23 -1.65 6.21 -11.03
N VAL A 24 -2.86 5.64 -11.09
CA VAL A 24 -4.02 6.28 -11.73
C VAL A 24 -4.42 7.55 -10.96
N LEU A 25 -4.54 7.46 -9.63
CA LEU A 25 -4.94 8.61 -8.79
C LEU A 25 -3.98 9.78 -8.98
N LEU A 26 -2.68 9.53 -9.03
CA LEU A 26 -1.68 10.57 -9.23
C LEU A 26 -1.71 11.15 -10.66
N SER A 27 -1.95 10.31 -11.67
CA SER A 27 -1.94 10.69 -13.09
C SER A 27 -3.20 11.45 -13.53
N VAL A 28 -4.33 11.30 -12.83
CA VAL A 28 -5.58 12.00 -13.17
C VAL A 28 -5.42 13.51 -13.03
N THR A 29 -5.72 14.25 -14.10
CA THR A 29 -5.63 15.72 -14.15
C THR A 29 -6.98 16.40 -13.85
N PRO A 30 -7.00 17.62 -13.26
CA PRO A 30 -8.22 18.37 -13.04
C PRO A 30 -8.98 18.65 -14.34
N THR A 31 -8.28 18.90 -15.44
CA THR A 31 -8.89 19.13 -16.76
C THR A 31 -9.70 17.93 -17.22
N PHE A 32 -9.16 16.70 -17.07
CA PHE A 32 -9.88 15.49 -17.41
C PHE A 32 -11.15 15.31 -16.55
N ILE A 33 -11.06 15.59 -15.26
CA ILE A 33 -12.22 15.53 -14.35
C ILE A 33 -13.31 16.48 -14.83
N ASN A 34 -12.97 17.73 -15.16
CA ASN A 34 -13.92 18.74 -15.61
C ASN A 34 -14.62 18.34 -16.93
N ILE A 35 -13.86 17.82 -17.90
CA ILE A 35 -14.42 17.31 -19.15
C ILE A 35 -15.42 16.16 -18.87
N LYS A 36 -15.03 15.19 -18.06
CA LYS A 36 -15.90 14.04 -17.74
C LYS A 36 -17.11 14.43 -16.91
N LYS A 37 -17.01 15.51 -16.13
CA LYS A 37 -18.12 16.09 -15.37
C LYS A 37 -19.14 16.76 -16.32
N GLN A 38 -18.66 17.50 -17.32
CA GLN A 38 -19.50 18.07 -18.38
C GLN A 38 -20.20 17.01 -19.22
N GLU A 39 -19.54 15.85 -19.44
CA GLU A 39 -20.13 14.68 -20.08
C GLU A 39 -21.17 13.95 -19.18
N GLY A 40 -21.43 14.42 -17.97
CA GLY A 40 -22.38 13.81 -17.04
C GLY A 40 -21.92 12.50 -16.41
N LYS A 41 -20.62 12.17 -16.45
CA LYS A 41 -20.08 10.91 -15.91
C LYS A 41 -20.02 10.94 -14.38
N LYS A 42 -20.77 10.06 -13.72
CA LYS A 42 -20.84 9.98 -12.24
C LYS A 42 -19.48 9.75 -11.56
N PHE A 43 -18.57 8.99 -12.19
CA PHE A 43 -17.24 8.74 -11.62
C PHE A 43 -16.38 10.02 -11.54
N ALA A 44 -16.65 11.04 -12.36
CA ALA A 44 -15.91 12.29 -12.35
C ALA A 44 -16.12 13.06 -11.03
N ILE A 45 -17.33 13.03 -10.47
CA ILE A 45 -17.64 13.64 -9.17
C ILE A 45 -16.87 12.91 -8.05
N LYS A 46 -16.78 11.57 -8.13
CA LYS A 46 -16.01 10.78 -7.18
C LYS A 46 -14.51 11.12 -7.24
N LEU A 47 -13.95 11.20 -8.46
CA LEU A 47 -12.56 11.60 -8.67
C LEU A 47 -12.28 13.02 -8.18
N GLU A 48 -13.18 13.96 -8.42
CA GLU A 48 -13.05 15.34 -7.90
C GLU A 48 -12.93 15.33 -6.39
N ASN A 49 -13.79 14.59 -5.69
CA ASN A 49 -13.73 14.47 -4.23
C ASN A 49 -12.44 13.82 -3.74
N LEU A 50 -11.95 12.79 -4.42
CA LEU A 50 -10.68 12.15 -4.09
C LEU A 50 -9.47 13.06 -4.34
N LYS A 51 -9.55 13.93 -5.35
CA LYS A 51 -8.48 14.90 -5.67
C LYS A 51 -8.50 16.15 -4.81
N LYS A 52 -9.63 16.51 -4.18
CA LYS A 52 -9.69 17.64 -3.22
C LYS A 52 -8.84 17.41 -1.99
N ASP A 53 -8.74 16.15 -1.57
CA ASP A 53 -7.95 15.74 -0.41
C ASP A 53 -7.27 14.41 -0.79
N VAL A 54 -6.20 14.53 -1.55
CA VAL A 54 -5.48 13.39 -2.14
C VAL A 54 -4.75 12.54 -1.09
N ASP A 55 -4.46 13.13 0.06
CA ASP A 55 -3.73 12.45 1.13
C ASP A 55 -4.54 11.27 1.70
N LYS A 56 -5.85 11.44 1.87
CA LYS A 56 -6.72 10.36 2.39
C LYS A 56 -6.69 9.09 1.53
N PRO A 57 -6.97 9.14 0.21
CA PRO A 57 -6.87 7.94 -0.62
C PRO A 57 -5.44 7.40 -0.72
N LEU A 58 -4.40 8.26 -0.71
CA LEU A 58 -3.01 7.81 -0.73
C LEU A 58 -2.65 7.06 0.55
N ILE A 59 -2.99 7.58 1.72
CA ILE A 59 -2.77 6.89 3.00
C ILE A 59 -3.46 5.51 2.97
N ALA A 60 -4.70 5.45 2.50
CA ALA A 60 -5.43 4.18 2.41
C ALA A 60 -4.73 3.17 1.49
N ILE A 61 -4.30 3.59 0.31
CA ILE A 61 -3.57 2.75 -0.64
C ILE A 61 -2.25 2.26 -0.03
N LEU A 62 -1.44 3.18 0.49
CA LEU A 62 -0.12 2.87 1.06
C LEU A 62 -0.24 1.94 2.26
N THR A 63 -1.23 2.14 3.13
CA THR A 63 -1.47 1.27 4.27
C THR A 63 -1.82 -0.15 3.84
N LEU A 64 -2.77 -0.32 2.90
CA LEU A 64 -3.12 -1.65 2.40
C LEU A 64 -1.94 -2.30 1.68
N ASN A 65 -1.18 -1.55 0.90
CA ASN A 65 0.01 -2.04 0.22
C ASN A 65 1.06 -2.55 1.21
N THR A 66 1.35 -1.77 2.26
CA THR A 66 2.29 -2.16 3.32
C THR A 66 1.82 -3.42 4.06
N ILE A 67 0.53 -3.50 4.40
CA ILE A 67 -0.05 -4.70 5.01
C ILE A 67 0.11 -5.91 4.09
N ALA A 68 -0.24 -5.77 2.80
CA ALA A 68 -0.13 -6.86 1.82
C ALA A 68 1.31 -7.38 1.71
N HIS A 69 2.31 -6.49 1.64
CA HIS A 69 3.72 -6.86 1.58
C HIS A 69 4.20 -7.53 2.88
N THR A 70 3.95 -6.90 4.02
CA THR A 70 4.47 -7.37 5.31
C THR A 70 3.83 -8.69 5.72
N VAL A 71 2.50 -8.74 5.75
CA VAL A 71 1.78 -9.97 6.14
C VAL A 71 2.02 -11.08 5.11
N GLY A 72 2.01 -10.73 3.81
CA GLY A 72 2.29 -11.68 2.74
C GLY A 72 3.67 -12.30 2.87
N ALA A 73 4.72 -11.50 3.07
CA ALA A 73 6.09 -11.99 3.23
C ALA A 73 6.25 -12.88 4.46
N ILE A 74 5.65 -12.50 5.61
CA ILE A 74 5.67 -13.31 6.84
C ILE A 74 5.00 -14.66 6.61
N LEU A 75 3.78 -14.67 6.06
CA LEU A 75 3.04 -15.90 5.83
C LEU A 75 3.74 -16.83 4.83
N VAL A 76 4.34 -16.29 3.79
CA VAL A 76 5.13 -17.05 2.81
C VAL A 76 6.39 -17.61 3.48
N GLY A 77 7.09 -16.81 4.30
CA GLY A 77 8.28 -17.25 5.04
C GLY A 77 7.97 -18.42 5.97
N VAL A 78 6.91 -18.32 6.79
CA VAL A 78 6.46 -19.40 7.69
C VAL A 78 6.10 -20.67 6.90
N GLN A 79 5.44 -20.53 5.75
CA GLN A 79 5.10 -21.69 4.93
C GLN A 79 6.34 -22.30 4.24
N ALA A 80 7.35 -21.50 3.91
CA ALA A 80 8.62 -22.00 3.37
C ALA A 80 9.37 -22.82 4.41
N GLU A 81 9.41 -22.36 5.67
CA GLU A 81 10.01 -23.10 6.78
C GLU A 81 9.31 -24.44 7.03
N ASN A 82 7.97 -24.45 7.00
CA ASN A 82 7.16 -25.67 7.19
C ASN A 82 7.33 -26.71 6.07
N LEU A 83 7.97 -26.39 4.95
CA LEU A 83 8.28 -27.38 3.91
C LEU A 83 9.36 -28.37 4.32
N GLY A 84 10.16 -28.03 5.35
CA GLY A 84 11.15 -28.91 5.93
C GLY A 84 12.31 -29.34 5.00
N TYR A 85 12.50 -28.63 3.89
CA TYR A 85 13.63 -28.86 2.99
C TYR A 85 14.89 -28.22 3.57
N GLU A 86 15.83 -29.02 4.02
CA GLU A 86 17.20 -28.59 4.34
C GLU A 86 17.99 -28.37 3.03
N ILE A 87 17.61 -27.38 2.25
CA ILE A 87 18.33 -27.00 1.05
C ILE A 87 19.25 -25.85 1.42
N ASP A 88 20.55 -26.10 1.44
CA ASP A 88 21.59 -25.09 1.57
C ASP A 88 22.20 -24.84 0.18
N ILE A 89 21.79 -23.76 -0.46
CA ILE A 89 22.34 -23.35 -1.75
C ILE A 89 23.19 -22.10 -1.51
N LEU A 90 24.48 -22.19 -1.70
CA LEU A 90 25.44 -21.08 -1.53
C LEU A 90 25.45 -20.47 -0.11
N GLY A 91 25.13 -21.25 0.93
CA GLY A 91 25.04 -20.78 2.30
C GLY A 91 23.71 -20.09 2.66
N PHE A 92 22.71 -20.15 1.79
CA PHE A 92 21.36 -19.65 2.05
C PHE A 92 20.40 -20.81 2.32
N ASN A 93 19.64 -20.68 3.42
CA ASN A 93 18.55 -21.62 3.71
C ASN A 93 17.34 -21.37 2.78
N ILE A 94 16.41 -22.33 2.71
CA ILE A 94 15.24 -22.24 1.83
C ILE A 94 14.38 -20.97 2.10
N VAL A 95 14.27 -20.56 3.36
CA VAL A 95 13.50 -19.36 3.74
C VAL A 95 14.12 -18.11 3.14
N GLY A 96 15.46 -18.01 3.17
CA GLY A 96 16.20 -16.90 2.56
C GLY A 96 15.99 -16.82 1.04
N ILE A 97 16.06 -17.97 0.35
CA ILE A 97 15.84 -18.06 -1.10
C ILE A 97 14.40 -17.65 -1.46
N VAL A 98 13.41 -18.21 -0.76
CA VAL A 98 11.99 -17.88 -0.99
C VAL A 98 11.72 -16.42 -0.71
N SER A 99 12.29 -15.85 0.35
CA SER A 99 12.14 -14.43 0.69
C SER A 99 12.74 -13.52 -0.38
N ALA A 100 13.92 -13.87 -0.92
CA ALA A 100 14.56 -13.11 -2.01
C ALA A 100 13.70 -13.14 -3.30
N ILE A 101 13.18 -14.31 -3.67
CA ILE A 101 12.27 -14.47 -4.82
C ILE A 101 10.99 -13.66 -4.60
N MET A 102 10.38 -13.71 -3.42
CA MET A 102 9.19 -12.95 -3.09
C MET A 102 9.43 -11.43 -3.19
N THR A 103 10.54 -10.95 -2.65
CA THR A 103 10.92 -9.53 -2.75
C THR A 103 11.04 -9.08 -4.21
N LEU A 104 11.67 -9.88 -5.05
CA LEU A 104 11.80 -9.58 -6.48
C LEU A 104 10.43 -9.60 -7.19
N LEU A 105 9.58 -10.57 -6.88
CA LEU A 105 8.22 -10.66 -7.45
C LEU A 105 7.37 -9.46 -7.02
N ILE A 106 7.41 -9.08 -5.75
CA ILE A 106 6.72 -7.90 -5.25
C ILE A 106 7.21 -6.66 -6.00
N LEU A 107 8.52 -6.42 -6.06
CA LEU A 107 9.08 -5.25 -6.70
C LEU A 107 8.69 -5.16 -8.19
N VAL A 108 8.87 -6.25 -8.94
CA VAL A 108 8.67 -6.21 -10.39
C VAL A 108 7.20 -6.34 -10.75
N VAL A 109 6.54 -7.40 -10.26
CA VAL A 109 5.17 -7.77 -10.68
C VAL A 109 4.12 -6.92 -10.00
N SER A 110 4.31 -6.56 -8.71
CA SER A 110 3.27 -5.85 -7.97
C SER A 110 3.52 -4.35 -7.77
N GLU A 111 4.69 -3.83 -8.14
CA GLU A 111 4.95 -2.39 -8.07
C GLU A 111 5.32 -1.78 -9.43
N ILE A 112 6.41 -2.21 -10.07
CA ILE A 112 6.91 -1.55 -11.29
C ILE A 112 5.91 -1.69 -12.43
N ILE A 113 5.50 -2.93 -12.73
CA ILE A 113 4.56 -3.21 -13.84
C ILE A 113 3.21 -2.49 -13.64
N PRO A 114 2.50 -2.64 -12.50
CA PRO A 114 1.20 -2.01 -12.34
C PRO A 114 1.27 -0.49 -12.27
N LYS A 115 2.32 0.10 -11.68
CA LYS A 115 2.50 1.57 -11.69
C LYS A 115 2.68 2.08 -13.13
N THR A 116 3.44 1.37 -13.95
CA THR A 116 3.61 1.70 -15.37
C THR A 116 2.29 1.59 -16.14
N ILE A 117 1.54 0.50 -15.93
CA ILE A 117 0.21 0.32 -16.54
C ILE A 117 -0.75 1.42 -16.06
N GLY A 118 -0.81 1.67 -14.76
CA GLY A 118 -1.66 2.70 -14.18
C GLY A 118 -1.37 4.10 -14.72
N ALA A 119 -0.10 4.46 -14.83
CA ALA A 119 0.34 5.75 -15.37
C ALA A 119 0.10 5.87 -16.88
N THR A 120 0.20 4.79 -17.65
CA THR A 120 -0.02 4.79 -19.11
C THR A 120 -1.50 4.81 -19.44
N TYR A 121 -2.28 3.96 -18.80
CA TYR A 121 -3.71 3.75 -19.10
C TYR A 121 -4.66 4.44 -18.12
N TRP A 122 -4.19 5.48 -17.40
CA TRP A 122 -4.94 6.16 -16.35
C TRP A 122 -6.34 6.64 -16.79
N LYS A 123 -6.51 7.12 -18.04
CA LYS A 123 -7.80 7.60 -18.54
C LYS A 123 -8.85 6.50 -18.57
N GLN A 124 -8.47 5.30 -18.99
CA GLN A 124 -9.34 4.13 -19.09
C GLN A 124 -9.65 3.55 -17.70
N LEU A 125 -8.64 3.55 -16.82
CA LEU A 125 -8.72 3.03 -15.46
C LEU A 125 -9.35 4.01 -14.46
N ALA A 126 -9.54 5.28 -14.83
CA ALA A 126 -10.07 6.33 -13.96
C ALA A 126 -11.43 5.99 -13.35
N SER A 127 -12.35 5.40 -14.13
CA SER A 127 -13.67 4.99 -13.65
C SER A 127 -13.59 3.85 -12.64
N PHE A 128 -12.76 2.84 -12.93
CA PHE A 128 -12.49 1.72 -12.04
C PHE A 128 -11.88 2.22 -10.71
N SER A 129 -10.82 3.02 -10.81
CA SER A 129 -10.12 3.55 -9.62
C SER A 129 -11.01 4.42 -8.75
N ALA A 130 -11.84 5.28 -9.33
CA ALA A 130 -12.82 6.09 -8.59
C ALA A 130 -13.82 5.24 -7.79
N THR A 131 -14.16 4.06 -8.30
CA THR A 131 -15.12 3.17 -7.64
C THR A 131 -14.43 2.28 -6.61
N ALA A 132 -13.25 1.75 -6.91
CA ALA A 132 -12.49 0.87 -6.03
C ALA A 132 -11.91 1.59 -4.80
N LEU A 133 -11.55 2.86 -4.93
CA LEU A 133 -10.99 3.65 -3.80
C LEU A 133 -12.02 3.97 -2.72
N GLN A 134 -13.30 4.09 -3.05
CA GLN A 134 -14.32 4.44 -2.06
C GLN A 134 -14.48 3.39 -0.95
N PRO A 135 -14.72 2.09 -1.24
CA PRO A 135 -14.80 1.08 -0.20
C PRO A 135 -13.47 0.89 0.54
N LEU A 136 -12.35 1.05 -0.15
CA LEU A 136 -11.02 0.96 0.47
C LEU A 136 -10.83 2.03 1.55
N ILE A 137 -11.11 3.28 1.22
CA ILE A 137 -11.05 4.41 2.17
C ILE A 137 -12.04 4.20 3.32
N PHE A 138 -13.25 3.72 3.01
CA PHE A 138 -14.28 3.47 4.03
C PHE A 138 -13.80 2.42 5.04
N ILE A 139 -13.33 1.26 4.58
CA ILE A 139 -12.84 0.18 5.43
C ILE A 139 -11.68 0.67 6.30
N LEU A 140 -10.68 1.33 5.70
CA LEU A 140 -9.50 1.77 6.43
C LEU A 140 -9.80 2.92 7.39
N LYS A 141 -10.69 3.84 7.03
CA LYS A 141 -11.15 4.90 7.95
C LYS A 141 -11.78 4.32 9.21
N TYR A 142 -12.62 3.31 9.09
CA TYR A 142 -13.27 2.70 10.25
C TYR A 142 -12.36 1.75 11.01
N THR A 143 -11.47 1.02 10.34
CA THR A 143 -10.60 0.04 10.99
C THR A 143 -9.39 0.69 11.66
N ILE A 144 -8.73 1.63 10.99
CA ILE A 144 -7.49 2.23 11.49
C ILE A 144 -7.77 3.40 12.42
N LEU A 145 -8.72 4.29 12.09
CA LEU A 145 -9.06 5.41 12.98
C LEU A 145 -9.69 4.94 14.29
N LEU A 146 -10.61 3.98 14.26
CA LEU A 146 -11.18 3.40 15.48
C LEU A 146 -10.15 2.62 16.30
N TRP A 147 -9.15 2.03 15.64
CA TRP A 147 -8.08 1.31 16.33
C TRP A 147 -7.04 2.26 16.92
N ILE A 148 -6.70 3.31 16.19
CA ILE A 148 -5.78 4.38 16.64
C ILE A 148 -6.42 5.20 17.76
N ASP A 149 -7.69 5.60 17.67
CA ASP A 149 -8.41 6.27 18.76
C ASP A 149 -8.50 5.39 20.02
N ARG A 150 -8.63 4.09 19.86
CA ARG A 150 -8.74 3.14 20.97
C ARG A 150 -7.40 2.73 21.59
N LEU A 151 -6.32 2.70 20.78
CA LEU A 151 -4.95 2.42 21.24
C LEU A 151 -4.26 3.65 21.77
N LEU A 152 -4.62 4.80 21.22
CA LEU A 152 -4.05 6.07 21.59
C LEU A 152 -4.96 6.84 22.58
N ASP A 153 -5.70 6.32 23.45
CA ASP A 153 -6.28 7.10 24.58
C ASP A 153 -5.28 8.18 25.08
N ILE A 154 -4.25 8.35 24.30
CA ILE A 154 -3.21 9.37 24.26
C ILE A 154 -3.68 10.45 23.26
N ASN A 155 -4.32 11.47 23.84
CA ASN A 155 -4.56 12.73 23.17
C ASN A 155 -3.34 13.08 22.28
N VAL A 156 -3.51 13.19 20.96
CA VAL A 156 -2.44 13.44 19.98
C VAL A 156 -1.54 14.62 20.41
N TYR A 157 -2.11 15.57 21.15
CA TYR A 157 -1.38 16.68 21.76
C TYR A 157 -0.36 16.25 22.84
N THR A 158 -0.68 15.25 23.66
CA THR A 158 0.27 14.74 24.67
C THR A 158 1.38 13.93 24.03
N PHE A 159 1.09 13.13 23.01
CA PHE A 159 2.11 12.40 22.25
C PHE A 159 3.11 13.36 21.59
N SER A 160 2.63 14.40 20.90
CA SER A 160 3.48 15.42 20.26
C SER A 160 4.39 16.14 21.28
N ILE A 161 3.87 16.51 22.46
CA ILE A 161 4.63 17.25 23.48
C ILE A 161 5.78 16.40 24.08
N TYR A 162 5.58 15.10 24.23
CA TYR A 162 6.61 14.24 24.86
C TYR A 162 7.59 13.64 23.85
N TRP A 163 7.14 13.34 22.62
CA TRP A 163 7.98 12.65 21.64
C TRP A 163 8.83 13.57 20.77
N THR A 164 8.36 14.79 20.47
CA THR A 164 9.16 15.75 19.69
C THR A 164 10.48 16.15 20.37
N PRO A 165 10.54 16.47 21.69
CA PRO A 165 11.81 16.75 22.35
C PRO A 165 12.73 15.53 22.42
N LEU A 166 12.16 14.32 22.61
CA LEU A 166 12.93 13.08 22.67
C LEU A 166 13.54 12.75 21.30
N MET A 167 12.79 12.88 20.22
CA MET A 167 13.30 12.69 18.87
C MET A 167 14.35 13.72 18.48
N ILE A 168 14.17 14.97 18.87
CA ILE A 168 15.18 16.02 18.67
C ILE A 168 16.44 15.67 19.46
N ALA A 169 16.34 15.25 20.71
CA ALA A 169 17.49 14.87 21.53
C ALA A 169 18.25 13.65 20.98
N ILE A 170 17.54 12.69 20.34
CA ILE A 170 18.17 11.50 19.73
C ILE A 170 18.78 11.82 18.37
N LEU A 171 18.10 12.62 17.55
CA LEU A 171 18.55 12.91 16.18
C LEU A 171 19.57 14.05 16.10
N TRP A 172 19.56 14.97 17.07
CA TRP A 172 20.50 16.11 17.10
C TRP A 172 21.98 15.69 17.04
N PRO A 173 22.46 14.71 17.85
CA PRO A 173 23.84 14.26 17.75
C PRO A 173 24.18 13.57 16.43
N VAL A 174 23.19 12.92 15.77
CA VAL A 174 23.42 12.19 14.51
C VAL A 174 23.50 13.14 13.31
N VAL A 175 22.87 14.31 13.39
CA VAL A 175 22.85 15.30 12.29
C VAL A 175 24.00 16.31 12.41
N PHE A 176 24.50 16.57 13.63
CA PHE A 176 25.50 17.61 13.89
C PHE A 176 26.86 17.09 14.38
N TYR A 177 27.08 15.79 14.40
CA TYR A 177 28.38 15.13 14.60
C TYR A 177 28.66 14.15 13.44
#